data_c7ffffc3279601972348b5fa7bf12114
#
_entry.id   c7ffffc3279601972348b5fa7bf12114
#
_cell.length_a   1.000
_cell.length_b   1.000
_cell.length_c   1.000
_cell.angle_alpha   90.00
_cell.angle_beta   90.00
_cell.angle_gamma   90.00
#
_symmetry.space_group_name_H-M   'P 1'
#
loop_
_entity.id
_entity.type
_entity.pdbx_description
1 polymer ?
#
loop_
_entity_poly.entity_id
_entity_poly.type
_entity_poly.pdbx_seq_one_letter_code
_entity_poly.pdbx_strand_id
1 'polypeptide(L)'
;MRRVVHLFLALSMLTLATNSRAQRTNVVRTTVRQIILTLETDTDTFKRSLDHALDRGPLDGTRAEDEINDYVKQFEHATDKLKDRAEDNRYAPNLAREVLIRGRSINTFMRKHQLGGDAGNDWARVRQDLTLLAAGYKVNWRW
;
A
#
# COMPACT_ATOMS: atom_id res chain seq x y z
N MET A 1 -29.61 31.66 53.38
CA MET A 1 -29.51 31.75 51.90
C MET A 1 -28.08 31.45 51.46
N ARG A 2 -27.70 30.19 51.43
CA ARG A 2 -26.39 29.73 50.93
C ARG A 2 -26.49 28.23 50.71
N ARG A 3 -26.81 27.72 49.52
CA ARG A 3 -26.67 26.31 49.07
C ARG A 3 -27.38 26.11 47.74
N VAL A 4 -26.90 26.68 46.65
CA VAL A 4 -27.23 26.23 45.24
C VAL A 4 -26.16 26.74 44.30
N VAL A 5 -24.93 26.28 44.32
CA VAL A 5 -23.92 26.59 43.26
C VAL A 5 -22.94 25.45 43.06
N HIS A 6 -23.29 24.19 43.22
CA HIS A 6 -22.30 23.11 43.00
C HIS A 6 -22.82 21.93 42.15
N LEU A 7 -23.73 22.17 41.20
CA LEU A 7 -24.24 21.05 40.38
C LEU A 7 -24.13 21.22 38.86
N PHE A 8 -23.26 22.08 38.35
CA PHE A 8 -23.12 22.25 36.88
C PHE A 8 -21.72 22.01 36.33
N LEU A 9 -20.80 21.36 37.05
CA LEU A 9 -19.42 21.16 36.59
C LEU A 9 -19.06 19.72 36.18
N ALA A 10 -20.02 18.79 36.16
CA ALA A 10 -19.73 17.38 35.88
C ALA A 10 -20.12 16.89 34.46
N LEU A 11 -20.72 17.71 33.60
CA LEU A 11 -21.25 17.27 32.30
C LEU A 11 -20.43 17.67 31.09
N SER A 12 -19.33 18.39 31.22
CA SER A 12 -18.52 18.88 30.08
C SER A 12 -17.29 18.04 29.74
N MET A 13 -16.97 16.98 30.48
CA MET A 13 -15.77 16.15 30.22
C MET A 13 -15.99 14.92 29.32
N LEU A 14 -17.23 14.61 28.93
CA LEU A 14 -17.53 13.38 28.19
C LEU A 14 -17.51 13.56 26.65
N THR A 15 -17.49 14.77 26.15
CA THR A 15 -17.58 15.05 24.70
C THR A 15 -16.23 15.14 23.98
N LEU A 16 -15.12 15.29 24.70
CA LEU A 16 -13.78 15.41 24.12
C LEU A 16 -13.15 14.08 23.67
N ALA A 17 -13.55 12.96 24.28
CA ALA A 17 -12.96 11.65 23.98
C ALA A 17 -13.49 11.03 22.67
N THR A 18 -14.71 11.35 22.24
CA THR A 18 -15.32 10.81 21.04
C THR A 18 -14.77 11.46 19.76
N ASN A 19 -14.47 12.74 19.80
CA ASN A 19 -13.90 13.47 18.67
C ASN A 19 -12.47 13.01 18.34
N SER A 20 -11.66 12.68 19.35
CA SER A 20 -10.28 12.23 19.16
C SER A 20 -10.16 10.89 18.42
N ARG A 21 -11.08 9.96 18.66
CA ARG A 21 -11.08 8.65 17.98
C ARG A 21 -11.52 8.77 16.53
N ALA A 22 -12.60 9.50 16.26
CA ALA A 22 -13.08 9.75 14.90
C ALA A 22 -12.03 10.48 14.06
N GLN A 23 -11.37 11.46 14.62
CA GLN A 23 -10.32 12.21 13.95
C GLN A 23 -9.08 11.35 13.65
N ARG A 24 -8.63 10.53 14.58
CA ARG A 24 -7.51 9.57 14.36
C ARG A 24 -7.86 8.53 13.29
N THR A 25 -9.07 8.01 13.29
CA THR A 25 -9.52 7.04 12.28
C THR A 25 -9.54 7.65 10.88
N ASN A 26 -9.97 8.90 10.73
CA ASN A 26 -9.99 9.60 9.47
C ASN A 26 -8.56 9.89 8.96
N VAL A 27 -7.65 10.32 9.82
CA VAL A 27 -6.24 10.54 9.46
C VAL A 27 -5.59 9.25 8.98
N VAL A 28 -5.79 8.12 9.67
CA VAL A 28 -5.23 6.82 9.26
C VAL A 28 -5.79 6.38 7.91
N ARG A 29 -7.08 6.54 7.66
CA ARG A 29 -7.70 6.18 6.36
C ARG A 29 -7.17 7.04 5.22
N THR A 30 -7.04 8.34 5.42
CA THR A 30 -6.47 9.27 4.43
C THR A 30 -5.02 8.87 4.11
N THR A 31 -4.24 8.51 5.13
CA THR A 31 -2.85 8.07 4.95
C THR A 31 -2.77 6.77 4.14
N VAL A 32 -3.59 5.77 4.46
CA VAL A 32 -3.62 4.48 3.72
C VAL A 32 -4.05 4.69 2.28
N ARG A 33 -5.05 5.51 2.03
CA ARG A 33 -5.46 5.86 0.65
C ARG A 33 -4.33 6.52 -0.12
N GLN A 34 -3.62 7.46 0.50
CA GLN A 34 -2.48 8.12 -0.14
C GLN A 34 -1.35 7.13 -0.47
N ILE A 35 -1.06 6.18 0.42
CA ILE A 35 -0.08 5.11 0.16
C ILE A 35 -0.49 4.28 -1.07
N ILE A 36 -1.77 3.93 -1.21
CA ILE A 36 -2.26 3.16 -2.36
C ILE A 36 -2.10 3.94 -3.67
N LEU A 37 -2.41 5.24 -3.68
CA LEU A 37 -2.24 6.09 -4.86
C LEU A 37 -0.77 6.26 -5.25
N THR A 38 0.13 6.40 -4.27
CA THR A 38 1.57 6.45 -4.51
C THR A 38 2.07 5.11 -5.05
N LEU A 39 1.65 4.00 -4.45
CA LEU A 39 1.97 2.65 -4.91
C LEU A 39 1.58 2.42 -6.38
N GLU A 40 0.40 2.88 -6.80
CA GLU A 40 -0.06 2.81 -8.20
C GLU A 40 0.90 3.58 -9.12
N THR A 41 1.20 4.84 -8.80
CA THR A 41 2.11 5.68 -9.58
C THR A 41 3.51 5.09 -9.69
N ASP A 42 4.05 4.57 -8.60
CA ASP A 42 5.39 3.96 -8.57
C ASP A 42 5.40 2.61 -9.29
N THR A 43 4.28 1.86 -9.27
CA THR A 43 4.11 0.63 -10.07
C THR A 43 4.12 0.92 -11.56
N ASP A 44 3.43 1.97 -12.03
CA ASP A 44 3.44 2.39 -13.42
C ASP A 44 4.85 2.80 -13.88
N THR A 45 5.60 3.46 -13.01
CA THR A 45 6.98 3.86 -13.29
C THR A 45 7.89 2.63 -13.36
N PHE A 46 7.77 1.72 -12.41
CA PHE A 46 8.48 0.44 -12.41
C PHE A 46 8.20 -0.38 -13.66
N LYS A 47 6.94 -0.48 -14.07
CA LYS A 47 6.56 -1.24 -15.28
C LYS A 47 7.29 -0.73 -16.52
N ARG A 48 7.29 0.60 -16.74
CA ARG A 48 8.01 1.19 -17.89
C ARG A 48 9.50 0.91 -17.86
N SER A 49 10.15 1.02 -16.70
CA SER A 49 11.58 0.75 -16.57
C SER A 49 11.90 -0.74 -16.67
N LEU A 50 10.98 -1.62 -16.24
CA LEU A 50 11.07 -3.07 -16.39
C LEU A 50 10.98 -3.45 -17.87
N ASP A 51 9.95 -3.00 -18.60
CA ASP A 51 9.78 -3.25 -20.04
C ASP A 51 11.05 -2.87 -20.80
N HIS A 52 11.57 -1.66 -20.52
CA HIS A 52 12.80 -1.19 -21.13
C HIS A 52 14.05 -2.03 -20.79
N ALA A 53 14.11 -2.58 -19.57
CA ALA A 53 15.21 -3.46 -19.15
C ALA A 53 15.10 -4.86 -19.78
N LEU A 54 13.87 -5.35 -19.98
CA LEU A 54 13.60 -6.63 -20.64
C LEU A 54 13.94 -6.56 -22.13
N ASP A 55 13.43 -5.56 -22.87
CA ASP A 55 13.65 -5.34 -24.32
C ASP A 55 15.14 -5.26 -24.70
N ARG A 56 16.00 -4.84 -23.78
CA ARG A 56 17.45 -4.68 -24.00
C ARG A 56 18.29 -5.72 -23.29
N GLY A 57 17.64 -6.61 -22.57
CA GLY A 57 18.30 -7.59 -21.71
C GLY A 57 18.34 -9.00 -22.30
N PRO A 58 19.00 -9.93 -21.63
CA PRO A 58 19.06 -11.31 -22.03
C PRO A 58 17.74 -12.07 -21.86
N LEU A 59 16.71 -11.42 -21.30
CA LEU A 59 15.39 -12.01 -21.07
C LEU A 59 14.41 -11.74 -22.22
N ASP A 60 14.76 -10.84 -23.15
CA ASP A 60 13.93 -10.48 -24.30
C ASP A 60 13.49 -11.73 -25.10
N GLY A 61 12.19 -11.86 -25.35
CA GLY A 61 11.56 -12.99 -26.03
C GLY A 61 11.65 -14.32 -25.30
N THR A 62 11.98 -14.33 -24.02
CA THR A 62 12.07 -15.55 -23.22
C THR A 62 10.82 -15.82 -22.39
N ARG A 63 10.65 -17.08 -21.98
CA ARG A 63 9.60 -17.47 -21.01
C ARG A 63 9.72 -16.73 -19.68
N ALA A 64 10.90 -16.28 -19.30
CA ALA A 64 11.09 -15.51 -18.07
C ALA A 64 10.50 -14.10 -18.20
N GLU A 65 10.53 -13.50 -19.37
CA GLU A 65 9.83 -12.25 -19.65
C GLU A 65 8.32 -12.42 -19.53
N ASP A 66 7.73 -13.47 -20.12
CA ASP A 66 6.31 -13.76 -19.96
C ASP A 66 5.92 -13.94 -18.49
N GLU A 67 6.76 -14.63 -17.70
CA GLU A 67 6.55 -14.87 -16.28
C GLU A 67 6.49 -13.56 -15.47
N ILE A 68 7.43 -12.64 -15.69
CA ILE A 68 7.44 -11.38 -14.94
C ILE A 68 6.29 -10.46 -15.37
N ASN A 69 5.95 -10.43 -16.65
CA ASN A 69 4.83 -9.65 -17.17
C ASN A 69 3.51 -10.15 -16.56
N ASP A 70 3.34 -11.46 -16.39
CA ASP A 70 2.17 -12.03 -15.71
C ASP A 70 2.14 -11.66 -14.21
N TYR A 71 3.29 -11.68 -13.51
CA TYR A 71 3.37 -11.25 -12.12
C TYR A 71 2.99 -9.78 -11.94
N VAL A 72 3.48 -8.90 -12.82
CA VAL A 72 3.15 -7.47 -12.78
C VAL A 72 1.67 -7.24 -13.03
N LYS A 73 1.09 -7.89 -14.04
CA LYS A 73 -0.35 -7.82 -14.34
C LYS A 73 -1.22 -8.28 -13.16
N GLN A 74 -0.85 -9.37 -12.50
CA GLN A 74 -1.56 -9.85 -11.32
C GLN A 74 -1.41 -8.90 -10.13
N PHE A 75 -0.27 -8.24 -9.98
CA PHE A 75 -0.01 -7.25 -8.96
C PHE A 75 -0.85 -5.97 -9.18
N GLU A 76 -0.86 -5.43 -10.39
CA GLU A 76 -1.71 -4.31 -10.79
C GLU A 76 -3.19 -4.60 -10.46
N HIS A 77 -3.70 -5.75 -10.91
CA HIS A 77 -5.09 -6.13 -10.66
C HIS A 77 -5.44 -6.24 -9.15
N ALA A 78 -4.50 -6.73 -8.32
CA ALA A 78 -4.70 -6.79 -6.88
C ALA A 78 -4.69 -5.38 -6.25
N THR A 79 -3.84 -4.48 -6.76
CA THR A 79 -3.74 -3.09 -6.30
C THR A 79 -5.01 -2.31 -6.67
N ASP A 80 -5.54 -2.47 -7.88
CA ASP A 80 -6.79 -1.87 -8.32
C ASP A 80 -7.97 -2.25 -7.41
N LYS A 81 -8.12 -3.55 -7.12
CA LYS A 81 -9.14 -4.02 -6.19
C LYS A 81 -9.02 -3.41 -4.80
N LEU A 82 -7.77 -3.24 -4.32
CA LEU A 82 -7.52 -2.62 -3.03
C LEU A 82 -7.87 -1.14 -3.06
N LYS A 83 -7.54 -0.43 -4.15
CA LYS A 83 -7.87 0.98 -4.38
C LYS A 83 -9.37 1.20 -4.36
N ASP A 84 -10.15 0.42 -5.12
CA ASP A 84 -11.61 0.50 -5.15
C ASP A 84 -12.21 0.40 -3.74
N ARG A 85 -11.69 -0.54 -2.92
CA ARG A 85 -12.15 -0.68 -1.53
C ARG A 85 -11.76 0.50 -0.65
N ALA A 86 -10.58 1.08 -0.87
CA ALA A 86 -10.13 2.25 -0.13
C ALA A 86 -10.92 3.51 -0.52
N GLU A 87 -11.33 3.63 -1.78
CA GLU A 87 -12.21 4.70 -2.26
C GLU A 87 -13.60 4.63 -1.64
N ASP A 88 -14.14 3.43 -1.47
CA ASP A 88 -15.39 3.14 -0.75
C ASP A 88 -15.25 3.29 0.79
N ASN A 89 -14.10 3.72 1.31
CA ASN A 89 -13.77 3.75 2.74
C ASN A 89 -13.90 2.39 3.45
N ARG A 90 -13.75 1.27 2.74
CA ARG A 90 -13.84 -0.07 3.28
C ARG A 90 -12.44 -0.57 3.68
N TYR A 91 -12.31 -1.01 4.92
CA TYR A 91 -11.09 -1.64 5.41
C TYR A 91 -10.96 -3.06 4.84
N ALA A 92 -9.91 -3.33 4.07
CA ALA A 92 -9.74 -4.59 3.32
C ALA A 92 -8.35 -5.23 3.54
N PRO A 93 -8.04 -5.72 4.74
CA PRO A 93 -6.71 -6.26 5.05
C PRO A 93 -6.35 -7.52 4.25
N ASN A 94 -7.35 -8.28 3.80
CA ASN A 94 -7.11 -9.45 2.97
C ASN A 94 -6.62 -9.05 1.57
N LEU A 95 -7.18 -7.99 0.99
CA LEU A 95 -6.71 -7.45 -0.30
C LEU A 95 -5.32 -6.85 -0.16
N ALA A 96 -5.04 -6.12 0.93
CA ALA A 96 -3.69 -5.64 1.20
C ALA A 96 -2.68 -6.79 1.30
N ARG A 97 -3.05 -7.90 1.95
CA ARG A 97 -2.20 -9.11 1.99
C ARG A 97 -2.01 -9.71 0.60
N GLU A 98 -3.04 -9.76 -0.24
CA GLU A 98 -2.92 -10.23 -1.62
C GLU A 98 -1.92 -9.39 -2.41
N VAL A 99 -2.02 -8.06 -2.36
CA VAL A 99 -1.05 -7.14 -2.99
C VAL A 99 0.38 -7.43 -2.54
N LEU A 100 0.59 -7.61 -1.23
CA LEU A 100 1.90 -7.93 -0.66
C LEU A 100 2.46 -9.27 -1.19
N ILE A 101 1.61 -10.30 -1.30
CA ILE A 101 2.01 -11.61 -1.83
C ILE A 101 2.41 -11.50 -3.31
N ARG A 102 1.64 -10.75 -4.13
CA ARG A 102 1.99 -10.51 -5.54
C ARG A 102 3.31 -9.74 -5.67
N GLY A 103 3.50 -8.71 -4.85
CA GLY A 103 4.77 -7.99 -4.77
C GLY A 103 5.96 -8.89 -4.40
N ARG A 104 5.77 -9.90 -3.54
CA ARG A 104 6.83 -10.88 -3.23
C ARG A 104 7.24 -11.71 -4.45
N SER A 105 6.30 -12.09 -5.31
CA SER A 105 6.61 -12.82 -6.55
C SER A 105 7.52 -12.00 -7.46
N ILE A 106 7.18 -10.72 -7.66
CA ILE A 106 8.02 -9.77 -8.42
C ILE A 106 9.39 -9.62 -7.76
N ASN A 107 9.45 -9.42 -6.45
CA ASN A 107 10.71 -9.27 -5.72
C ASN A 107 11.62 -10.51 -5.86
N THR A 108 11.03 -11.70 -5.83
CA THR A 108 11.77 -12.95 -6.02
C THR A 108 12.35 -13.04 -7.43
N PHE A 109 11.55 -12.66 -8.43
CA PHE A 109 11.98 -12.63 -9.82
C PHE A 109 13.13 -11.63 -10.05
N MET A 110 12.96 -10.37 -9.57
CA MET A 110 13.97 -9.31 -9.70
C MET A 110 15.33 -9.74 -9.10
N ARG A 111 15.30 -10.41 -7.96
CA ARG A 111 16.51 -10.94 -7.32
C ARG A 111 17.11 -12.11 -8.07
N LYS A 112 16.29 -13.06 -8.52
CA LYS A 112 16.73 -14.26 -9.27
C LYS A 112 17.45 -13.89 -10.56
N HIS A 113 16.93 -12.90 -11.28
CA HIS A 113 17.45 -12.46 -12.56
C HIS A 113 18.39 -11.25 -12.47
N GLN A 114 18.69 -10.78 -11.24
CA GLN A 114 19.59 -9.67 -10.95
C GLN A 114 19.25 -8.39 -11.75
N LEU A 115 17.94 -8.13 -11.92
CA LEU A 115 17.47 -6.93 -12.62
C LEU A 115 17.76 -5.71 -11.77
N GLY A 116 18.71 -4.90 -12.23
CA GLY A 116 19.20 -3.69 -11.60
C GLY A 116 18.86 -2.43 -12.39
N GLY A 117 19.71 -1.40 -12.29
CA GLY A 117 19.52 -0.13 -13.00
C GLY A 117 18.21 0.57 -12.59
N ASP A 118 17.55 1.18 -13.57
CA ASP A 118 16.30 1.95 -13.34
C ASP A 118 15.18 1.03 -12.83
N ALA A 119 15.01 -0.15 -13.41
CA ALA A 119 14.00 -1.12 -12.96
C ALA A 119 14.24 -1.55 -11.51
N GLY A 120 15.49 -1.77 -11.11
CA GLY A 120 15.82 -2.10 -9.71
C GLY A 120 15.55 -0.96 -8.75
N ASN A 121 15.83 0.28 -9.14
CA ASN A 121 15.59 1.48 -8.35
C ASN A 121 14.09 1.75 -8.18
N ASP A 122 13.31 1.61 -9.26
CA ASP A 122 11.87 1.81 -9.24
C ASP A 122 11.18 0.72 -8.41
N TRP A 123 11.63 -0.54 -8.56
CA TRP A 123 11.15 -1.61 -7.70
C TRP A 123 11.44 -1.36 -6.22
N ALA A 124 12.57 -0.76 -5.88
CA ALA A 124 12.88 -0.41 -4.50
C ALA A 124 11.88 0.61 -3.92
N ARG A 125 11.39 1.58 -4.72
CA ARG A 125 10.31 2.51 -4.31
C ARG A 125 9.00 1.77 -4.08
N VAL A 126 8.58 0.92 -5.02
CA VAL A 126 7.38 0.08 -4.86
C VAL A 126 7.46 -0.77 -3.59
N ARG A 127 8.62 -1.36 -3.28
CA ARG A 127 8.82 -2.13 -2.03
C ARG A 127 8.67 -1.27 -0.77
N GLN A 128 9.09 -0.02 -0.82
CA GLN A 128 8.92 0.92 0.30
C GLN A 128 7.44 1.20 0.52
N ASP A 129 6.67 1.46 -0.53
CA ASP A 129 5.22 1.68 -0.45
C ASP A 129 4.49 0.44 0.08
N LEU A 130 4.88 -0.75 -0.38
CA LEU A 130 4.34 -2.01 0.14
C LEU A 130 4.64 -2.20 1.64
N THR A 131 5.78 -1.73 2.12
CA THR A 131 6.11 -1.76 3.55
C THR A 131 5.20 -0.80 4.34
N LEU A 132 4.96 0.40 3.80
CA LEU A 132 4.02 1.37 4.39
C LEU A 132 2.57 0.84 4.34
N LEU A 133 2.18 0.20 3.25
CA LEU A 133 0.88 -0.45 3.10
C LEU A 133 0.67 -1.53 4.17
N ALA A 134 1.66 -2.40 4.37
CA ALA A 134 1.63 -3.43 5.40
C ALA A 134 1.43 -2.83 6.80
N ALA A 135 2.16 -1.75 7.11
CA ALA A 135 2.03 -1.04 8.38
C ALA A 135 0.63 -0.41 8.53
N GLY A 136 0.10 0.25 7.48
CA GLY A 136 -1.22 0.87 7.48
C GLY A 136 -2.37 -0.13 7.70
N TYR A 137 -2.25 -1.33 7.15
CA TYR A 137 -3.19 -2.43 7.34
C TYR A 137 -2.85 -3.36 8.52
N LYS A 138 -1.78 -3.05 9.28
CA LYS A 138 -1.31 -3.88 10.41
C LYS A 138 -1.04 -5.33 10.01
N VAL A 139 -0.56 -5.53 8.80
CA VAL A 139 -0.14 -6.84 8.30
C VAL A 139 1.32 -7.08 8.73
N ASN A 140 1.58 -8.20 9.41
CA ASN A 140 2.96 -8.60 9.70
C ASN A 140 3.60 -9.07 8.39
N TRP A 141 4.55 -8.28 7.87
CA TRP A 141 5.17 -8.48 6.58
C TRP A 141 6.71 -8.41 6.66
N ARG A 142 7.37 -9.33 5.97
CA ARG A 142 8.83 -9.33 5.77
C ARG A 142 9.13 -9.75 4.33
N TRP A 143 10.11 -9.12 3.75
CA TRP A 143 10.61 -9.42 2.39
C TRP A 143 11.44 -10.68 2.33
#